data_ca1e93bef9a35b58b293735250414177
#
_entry.id   ca1e93bef9a35b58b293735250414177
#
_cell.length_a   1.000
_cell.length_b   1.000
_cell.length_c   1.000
_cell.angle_alpha   90.00
_cell.angle_beta   90.00
_cell.angle_gamma   90.00
#
_symmetry.space_group_name_H-M   'P 1'
#
loop_
_entity.id
_entity.type
_entity.pdbx_description
1 polymer ?
#
loop_
_entity_poly.entity_id
_entity_poly.type
_entity_poly.pdbx_seq_one_letter_code
_entity_poly.pdbx_strand_id
1 'polypeptide(L)'
;MELNENTPLFVISVAAELANMHPQTLRQYDRMGLVSPTRTLGQSRRYTMTDGAKLREISRLSQEGVSLEGIRRVLELVTENQDLKNRVRDLEVELANQVMNQPGKRVFAAGDQGVVSLSPGQRPERSGSVVLWRRTR
;
A
#
# COMPACT_ATOMS: atom_id res chain seq x y z
N MET A 1 -3.92 11.73 22.10
CA MET A 1 -3.66 11.93 20.66
C MET A 1 -3.04 10.69 20.06
N GLU A 2 -3.65 10.18 19.05
CA GLU A 2 -3.14 9.02 18.37
C GLU A 2 -2.16 9.41 17.30
N LEU A 3 -0.96 8.85 17.37
CA LEU A 3 0.04 9.08 16.34
C LEU A 3 -0.03 7.97 15.33
N ASN A 4 -0.18 8.33 14.08
CA ASN A 4 -0.16 7.37 12.99
C ASN A 4 0.83 7.84 11.93
N GLU A 5 1.02 7.03 10.91
CA GLU A 5 2.02 7.30 9.88
C GLU A 5 1.77 8.58 9.11
N ASN A 6 0.54 9.06 9.13
CA ASN A 6 0.17 10.26 8.40
C ASN A 6 0.06 11.51 9.28
N THR A 7 0.48 11.40 10.55
CA THR A 7 0.48 12.56 11.43
C THR A 7 1.64 13.48 11.06
N PRO A 8 1.37 14.77 10.78
CA PRO A 8 2.43 15.70 10.39
C PRO A 8 3.24 16.15 11.62
N LEU A 9 4.35 15.47 11.84
CA LEU A 9 5.18 15.65 13.04
C LEU A 9 6.47 16.43 12.83
N PHE A 10 7.09 16.27 11.67
CA PHE A 10 8.48 16.71 11.51
C PHE A 10 8.59 18.01 10.74
N VAL A 11 9.33 18.96 11.31
CA VAL A 11 9.70 20.15 10.55
C VAL A 11 10.75 19.77 9.51
N ILE A 12 10.92 20.64 8.52
CA ILE A 12 11.79 20.34 7.39
C ILE A 12 13.22 19.99 7.81
N SER A 13 13.75 20.67 8.81
CA SER A 13 15.13 20.39 9.26
C SER A 13 15.26 18.98 9.82
N VAL A 14 14.29 18.55 10.61
CA VAL A 14 14.29 17.21 11.18
C VAL A 14 14.06 16.15 10.11
N ALA A 15 13.13 16.40 9.19
CA ALA A 15 12.88 15.48 8.10
C ALA A 15 14.12 15.32 7.23
N ALA A 16 14.83 16.41 6.97
CA ALA A 16 16.07 16.39 6.19
C ALA A 16 17.13 15.55 6.88
N GLU A 17 17.27 15.71 8.19
CA GLU A 17 18.22 14.92 8.95
C GLU A 17 17.89 13.43 8.89
N LEU A 18 16.63 13.09 9.09
CA LEU A 18 16.20 11.70 9.06
C LEU A 18 16.43 11.05 7.71
N ALA A 19 16.29 11.84 6.65
CA ALA A 19 16.49 11.35 5.28
C ALA A 19 17.93 11.51 4.80
N ASN A 20 18.78 12.10 5.62
CA ASN A 20 20.17 12.38 5.28
C ASN A 20 20.27 13.22 4.01
N MET A 21 19.48 14.28 3.97
CA MET A 21 19.41 15.21 2.84
C MET A 21 19.50 16.64 3.33
N HIS A 22 19.84 17.54 2.43
CA HIS A 22 19.82 18.96 2.73
C HIS A 22 18.37 19.47 2.70
N PRO A 23 17.99 20.37 3.62
CA PRO A 23 16.62 20.94 3.60
C PRO A 23 16.23 21.57 2.26
N GLN A 24 17.17 22.15 1.56
CA GLN A 24 16.91 22.76 0.25
C GLN A 24 16.46 21.68 -0.75
N THR A 25 17.00 20.49 -0.64
CA THR A 25 16.60 19.36 -1.48
C THR A 25 15.13 19.01 -1.24
N LEU A 26 14.69 19.04 0.02
CA LEU A 26 13.31 18.77 0.35
C LEU A 26 12.38 19.85 -0.22
N ARG A 27 12.82 21.11 -0.19
CA ARG A 27 12.06 22.20 -0.79
C ARG A 27 11.92 22.03 -2.29
N GLN A 28 12.98 21.55 -2.93
CA GLN A 28 12.97 21.27 -4.36
C GLN A 28 11.98 20.15 -4.68
N TYR A 29 12.00 19.08 -3.88
CA TYR A 29 11.07 17.96 -4.07
C TYR A 29 9.62 18.39 -3.86
N ASP A 30 9.38 19.31 -2.94
CA ASP A 30 8.05 19.88 -2.74
C ASP A 30 7.59 20.62 -4.00
N ARG A 31 8.47 21.47 -4.55
CA ARG A 31 8.16 22.22 -5.78
C ARG A 31 7.91 21.28 -6.96
N MET A 32 8.60 20.16 -7.01
CA MET A 32 8.45 19.18 -8.08
C MET A 32 7.27 18.24 -7.88
N GLY A 33 6.67 18.28 -6.70
CA GLY A 33 5.56 17.37 -6.39
C GLY A 33 5.97 15.95 -6.05
N LEU A 34 7.26 15.71 -5.77
CA LEU A 34 7.71 14.38 -5.40
C LEU A 34 7.29 14.01 -3.98
N VAL A 35 7.52 14.90 -3.06
CA VAL A 35 7.10 14.74 -1.68
C VAL A 35 6.53 16.07 -1.23
N SER A 36 5.25 16.11 -0.98
CA SER A 36 4.56 17.34 -0.61
C SER A 36 4.19 17.31 0.87
N PRO A 37 4.78 18.19 1.66
CA PRO A 37 4.49 18.23 3.09
C PRO A 37 3.11 18.85 3.35
N THR A 38 2.60 18.57 4.53
CA THR A 38 1.42 19.26 5.02
C THR A 38 1.84 20.65 5.50
N ARG A 39 1.05 21.65 5.18
CA ARG A 39 1.33 23.00 5.66
C ARG A 39 0.50 23.30 6.88
N THR A 40 1.12 23.89 7.88
CA THR A 40 0.42 24.33 9.07
C THR A 40 -0.23 25.68 8.80
N LEU A 41 -0.97 26.20 9.77
CA LEU A 41 -1.59 27.50 9.66
C LEU A 41 -0.58 28.62 9.41
N GLY A 42 0.65 28.45 9.92
CA GLY A 42 1.72 29.41 9.69
C GLY A 42 2.50 29.16 8.40
N GLN A 43 1.98 28.30 7.52
CA GLN A 43 2.64 27.96 6.25
C GLN A 43 3.95 27.20 6.43
N SER A 44 4.20 26.65 7.61
CA SER A 44 5.36 25.82 7.85
C SER A 44 5.14 24.43 7.26
N ARG A 45 6.19 23.87 6.68
CA ARG A 45 6.15 22.53 6.15
C ARG A 45 6.25 21.52 7.28
N ARG A 46 5.37 20.53 7.28
CA ARG A 46 5.41 19.42 8.24
C ARG A 46 5.37 18.11 7.49
N TYR A 47 6.26 17.24 7.85
CA TYR A 47 6.41 15.95 7.18
C TYR A 47 5.90 14.83 8.06
N THR A 48 5.32 13.81 7.45
CA THR A 48 4.81 12.63 8.15
C THR A 48 5.87 11.54 8.15
N MET A 49 5.59 10.46 8.88
CA MET A 49 6.44 9.28 8.83
C MET A 49 6.45 8.66 7.42
N THR A 50 5.30 8.68 6.76
CA THR A 50 5.20 8.20 5.38
C THR A 50 6.07 9.03 4.46
N ASP A 51 6.07 10.35 4.64
CA ASP A 51 6.94 11.24 3.87
C ASP A 51 8.41 10.90 4.12
N GLY A 52 8.76 10.62 5.36
CA GLY A 52 10.12 10.21 5.71
C GLY A 52 10.53 8.95 5.00
N ALA A 53 9.64 7.98 4.91
CA ALA A 53 9.92 6.73 4.20
C ALA A 53 10.12 6.99 2.71
N LYS A 54 9.31 7.87 2.12
CA LYS A 54 9.48 8.26 0.72
C LYS A 54 10.81 8.94 0.48
N LEU A 55 11.21 9.83 1.39
CA LEU A 55 12.49 10.53 1.26
C LEU A 55 13.66 9.56 1.32
N ARG A 56 13.60 8.57 2.20
CA ARG A 56 14.64 7.56 2.29
C ARG A 56 14.72 6.73 1.01
N GLU A 57 13.57 6.40 0.42
CA GLU A 57 13.54 5.66 -0.83
C GLU A 57 14.12 6.49 -1.97
N ILE A 58 13.80 7.77 -2.01
CA ILE A 58 14.36 8.68 -3.01
C ILE A 58 15.88 8.73 -2.87
N SER A 59 16.36 8.84 -1.64
CA SER A 59 17.81 8.87 -1.39
C SER A 59 18.48 7.60 -1.88
N ARG A 60 17.87 6.44 -1.57
CA ARG A 60 18.40 5.16 -1.99
C ARG A 60 18.48 5.05 -3.50
N LEU A 61 17.40 5.39 -4.18
CA LEU A 61 17.35 5.33 -5.65
C LEU A 61 18.36 6.30 -6.28
N SER A 62 18.49 7.48 -5.71
CA SER A 62 19.44 8.45 -6.19
C SER A 62 20.87 7.93 -6.08
N GLN A 63 21.19 7.28 -4.97
CA GLN A 63 22.51 6.69 -4.77
C GLN A 63 22.77 5.53 -5.72
N GLU A 64 21.74 4.85 -6.14
CA GLU A 64 21.84 3.76 -7.11
C GLU A 64 21.92 4.26 -8.56
N GLY A 65 21.89 5.56 -8.75
CA GLY A 65 22.05 6.16 -10.06
C GLY A 65 20.77 6.38 -10.84
N VAL A 66 19.62 6.25 -10.18
CA VAL A 66 18.34 6.50 -10.86
C VAL A 66 18.16 8.00 -11.01
N SER A 67 17.77 8.43 -12.20
CA SER A 67 17.52 9.85 -12.48
C SER A 67 16.30 10.33 -11.72
N LEU A 68 16.18 11.64 -11.57
CA LEU A 68 15.05 12.24 -10.87
C LEU A 68 13.73 11.89 -11.52
N GLU A 69 13.67 11.86 -12.84
CA GLU A 69 12.46 11.44 -13.56
C GLU A 69 12.16 9.97 -13.31
N GLY A 70 13.21 9.14 -13.26
CA GLY A 70 13.04 7.72 -12.92
C GLY A 70 12.50 7.55 -11.52
N ILE A 71 13.02 8.34 -10.57
CA ILE A 71 12.55 8.31 -9.19
C ILE A 71 11.06 8.68 -9.13
N ARG A 72 10.67 9.72 -9.85
CA ARG A 72 9.27 10.13 -9.93
C ARG A 72 8.40 8.96 -10.41
N ARG A 73 8.83 8.31 -11.46
CA ARG A 73 8.08 7.19 -12.03
C ARG A 73 7.99 6.03 -11.04
N VAL A 74 9.09 5.73 -10.34
CA VAL A 74 9.09 4.67 -9.33
C VAL A 74 8.10 4.99 -8.23
N LEU A 75 8.08 6.24 -7.75
CA LEU A 75 7.17 6.64 -6.68
C LEU A 75 5.70 6.54 -7.12
N GLU A 76 5.41 6.92 -8.36
CA GLU A 76 4.07 6.76 -8.91
C GLU A 76 3.65 5.29 -8.92
N LEU A 77 4.54 4.42 -9.39
CA LEU A 77 4.26 2.99 -9.46
C LEU A 77 4.11 2.38 -8.07
N VAL A 78 4.91 2.82 -7.10
CA VAL A 78 4.78 2.34 -5.72
C VAL A 78 3.42 2.73 -5.15
N THR A 79 2.97 3.96 -5.41
CA THR A 79 1.66 4.42 -4.96
C THR A 79 0.55 3.61 -5.62
N GLU A 80 0.61 3.43 -6.93
CA GLU A 80 -0.37 2.63 -7.65
C GLU A 80 -0.39 1.19 -7.14
N ASN A 81 0.79 0.63 -6.89
CA ASN A 81 0.91 -0.72 -6.36
C ASN A 81 0.23 -0.84 -4.99
N GLN A 82 0.46 0.14 -4.12
CA GLN A 82 -0.16 0.14 -2.80
C GLN A 82 -1.68 0.26 -2.89
N ASP A 83 -2.16 1.13 -3.79
CA ASP A 83 -3.60 1.31 -4.00
C ASP A 83 -4.23 0.02 -4.51
N LEU A 84 -3.57 -0.66 -5.43
CA LEU A 84 -4.06 -1.94 -5.94
C LEU A 84 -4.09 -3.01 -4.86
N LYS A 85 -3.06 -3.06 -4.03
CA LYS A 85 -3.02 -4.01 -2.92
C LYS A 85 -4.16 -3.75 -1.93
N ASN A 86 -4.42 -2.48 -1.65
CA ASN A 86 -5.52 -2.10 -0.77
C ASN A 86 -6.85 -2.50 -1.38
N ARG A 87 -7.01 -2.27 -2.68
CA ARG A 87 -8.23 -2.63 -3.38
C ARG A 87 -8.47 -4.15 -3.36
N VAL A 88 -7.40 -4.91 -3.57
CA VAL A 88 -7.50 -6.37 -3.50
C VAL A 88 -7.95 -6.80 -2.10
N ARG A 89 -7.35 -6.22 -1.08
CA ARG A 89 -7.71 -6.53 0.31
C ARG A 89 -9.18 -6.22 0.58
N ASP A 90 -9.65 -5.05 0.12
CA ASP A 90 -11.04 -4.65 0.30
C ASP A 90 -11.99 -5.61 -0.39
N LEU A 91 -11.64 -6.01 -1.61
CA LEU A 91 -12.46 -6.97 -2.36
C LEU A 91 -12.50 -8.33 -1.69
N GLU A 92 -11.37 -8.75 -1.13
CA GLU A 92 -11.30 -10.02 -0.41
C GLU A 92 -12.20 -10.00 0.84
N VAL A 93 -12.18 -8.87 1.57
CA VAL A 93 -13.03 -8.69 2.74
C VAL A 93 -14.50 -8.69 2.33
N GLU A 94 -14.82 -7.97 1.27
CA GLU A 94 -16.19 -7.90 0.77
C GLU A 94 -16.69 -9.27 0.35
N LEU A 95 -15.85 -10.01 -0.36
CA LEU A 95 -16.19 -11.37 -0.79
C LEU A 95 -16.46 -12.28 0.41
N ALA A 96 -15.57 -12.21 1.41
CA ALA A 96 -15.75 -13.01 2.62
C ALA A 96 -17.06 -12.67 3.33
N ASN A 97 -17.38 -11.37 3.40
CA ASN A 97 -18.63 -10.93 4.03
C ASN A 97 -19.84 -11.42 3.26
N GLN A 98 -19.80 -11.39 1.94
CA GLN A 98 -20.91 -11.89 1.13
C GLN A 98 -21.13 -13.37 1.34
N VAL A 99 -20.05 -14.14 1.39
CA VAL A 99 -20.13 -15.56 1.65
C VAL A 99 -20.73 -15.84 3.02
N MET A 100 -20.29 -15.10 4.03
CA MET A 100 -20.75 -15.32 5.41
C MET A 100 -22.21 -14.92 5.62
N ASN A 101 -22.69 -13.95 4.86
CA ASN A 101 -24.03 -13.40 5.05
C ASN A 101 -25.07 -13.94 4.08
N GLN A 102 -24.70 -14.91 3.28
CA GLN A 102 -25.60 -15.44 2.28
C GLN A 102 -26.66 -16.34 2.92
N PRO A 103 -27.95 -16.03 2.72
CA PRO A 103 -29.02 -16.87 3.30
C PRO A 103 -29.04 -18.21 2.61
N GLY A 104 -29.50 -19.22 3.31
CA GLY A 104 -29.60 -20.55 2.78
C GLY A 104 -28.28 -21.26 2.65
N LYS A 105 -27.33 -20.73 3.28
CA LYS A 105 -26.05 -21.08 3.40
C LYS A 105 -25.57 -22.27 2.77
N ARG A 106 -24.67 -22.10 1.90
CA ARG A 106 -23.88 -23.18 1.34
C ARG A 106 -22.59 -23.27 2.08
N VAL A 107 -22.08 -24.48 2.18
CA VAL A 107 -20.76 -24.70 2.75
C VAL A 107 -19.77 -24.64 1.59
N PHE A 108 -18.73 -23.83 1.78
CA PHE A 108 -17.66 -23.75 0.80
C PHE A 108 -16.47 -24.50 1.35
N ALA A 109 -15.88 -25.34 0.52
CA ALA A 109 -14.72 -26.12 0.92
C ALA A 109 -13.65 -25.96 -0.12
N ALA A 110 -12.42 -25.82 0.35
CA ALA A 110 -11.27 -25.79 -0.53
C ALA A 110 -10.76 -27.20 -0.70
N GLY A 111 -10.59 -27.62 -1.91
CA GLY A 111 -10.05 -28.94 -2.22
C GLY A 111 -9.13 -28.83 -3.40
N ASP A 112 -8.81 -29.94 -3.98
CA ASP A 112 -7.93 -29.93 -5.14
C ASP A 112 -8.53 -29.17 -6.31
N GLN A 113 -9.81 -29.01 -6.31
CA GLN A 113 -10.48 -28.21 -7.32
C GLN A 113 -10.63 -26.75 -6.88
N GLY A 114 -10.11 -26.40 -5.73
CA GLY A 114 -10.29 -25.10 -5.18
C GLY A 114 -11.52 -25.02 -4.30
N VAL A 115 -12.19 -23.89 -4.30
CA VAL A 115 -13.36 -23.69 -3.47
C VAL A 115 -14.59 -24.10 -4.25
N VAL A 116 -15.35 -25.02 -3.72
CA VAL A 116 -16.62 -25.44 -4.34
C VAL A 116 -17.76 -25.17 -3.38
N SER A 117 -18.91 -24.85 -3.95
CA SER A 117 -20.11 -24.59 -3.18
C SER A 117 -20.81 -25.90 -2.94
N LEU A 118 -21.11 -26.19 -1.69
CA LEU A 118 -21.76 -27.43 -1.32
C LEU A 118 -23.10 -27.16 -0.69
N SER A 119 -24.04 -28.06 -0.93
CA SER A 119 -25.25 -28.08 -0.15
C SER A 119 -24.93 -28.66 1.21
N PRO A 120 -25.76 -28.35 2.23
CA PRO A 120 -25.53 -28.93 3.54
C PRO A 120 -25.44 -30.44 3.48
N GLY A 121 -24.42 -31.00 4.07
CA GLY A 121 -24.21 -32.43 4.11
C GLY A 121 -23.46 -33.02 2.92
N GLN A 122 -23.21 -32.21 1.92
CA GLN A 122 -22.50 -32.68 0.74
C GLN A 122 -21.01 -32.52 0.93
N ARG A 123 -20.25 -33.48 0.47
CA ARG A 123 -18.79 -33.42 0.53
C ARG A 123 -18.24 -32.98 -0.81
N PRO A 124 -17.16 -32.21 -0.79
CA PRO A 124 -16.53 -31.83 -2.06
C PRO A 124 -15.83 -33.02 -2.66
N GLU A 125 -15.83 -33.08 -3.97
CA GLU A 125 -15.06 -34.07 -4.67
C GLU A 125 -13.62 -33.64 -4.71
N ARG A 126 -12.74 -34.59 -4.59
CA ARG A 126 -11.34 -34.29 -4.70
C ARG A 126 -10.90 -34.58 -6.11
N SER A 127 -10.20 -33.65 -6.67
CA SER A 127 -9.64 -33.85 -7.99
C SER A 127 -8.21 -33.37 -7.95
N GLY A 128 -7.48 -33.71 -8.90
CA GLY A 128 -6.10 -33.27 -8.98
C GLY A 128 -5.92 -31.88 -9.52
N SER A 129 -7.00 -31.23 -9.89
CA SER A 129 -6.83 -29.90 -10.40
C SER A 129 -7.04 -28.87 -9.32
N VAL A 130 -6.16 -27.96 -9.30
CA VAL A 130 -6.22 -26.89 -8.39
C VAL A 130 -6.90 -25.76 -9.03
N VAL A 131 -7.65 -25.17 -8.33
CA VAL A 131 -8.15 -24.08 -8.81
C VAL A 131 -7.65 -22.92 -8.65
N LEU A 132 -7.68 -22.44 -9.00
CA LEU A 132 -7.42 -21.58 -9.15
C LEU A 132 -7.31 -20.50 -8.66
N TRP A 133 -7.08 -19.95 -8.73
CA TRP A 133 -6.96 -18.81 -8.34
C TRP A 133 -6.34 -18.67 -7.19
N ARG A 134 -5.89 -19.29 -6.98
CA ARG A 134 -5.23 -19.17 -6.06
C ARG A 134 -4.08 -18.79 -6.20
N ARG A 135 -3.94 -18.42 -6.37
CA ARG A 135 -3.09 -17.99 -6.23
C ARG A 135 -2.34 -17.75 -6.70
N THR A 136 -2.47 -17.63 -7.07
CA THR A 136 -1.81 -17.51 -7.38
C THR A 136 -1.09 -17.17 -7.22
N ARG A 137 -0.85 -17.16 -7.01
CA ARG A 137 -0.08 -16.86 -6.63
C ARG A 137 0.66 -16.22 -6.99
#